data_fdfde03b4b24de1c5b015a5f809bb3ba
#
_entry.id   fdfde03b4b24de1c5b015a5f809bb3ba
#
_cell.length_a   1.000
_cell.length_b   1.000
_cell.length_c   1.000
_cell.angle_alpha   90.00
_cell.angle_beta   90.00
_cell.angle_gamma   90.00
#
_symmetry.space_group_name_H-M   'P 1'
#
loop_
_entity.id
_entity.type
_entity.pdbx_description
1 polymer ?
#
loop_
_entity_poly.entity_id
_entity_poly.type
_entity_poly.pdbx_seq_one_letter_code
_entity_poly.pdbx_strand_id
1 'polypeptide(L)'
;KPQPGPNPDPKPEPSEGKEKMLWFDAEANFQRFSTQAGIIAMLDKTQEAGFNKIVVDVKPVEGDVLYKSEFMTQATTIGSVNVADRGWDYLQFFLDEAHKRNLKVTVSTTVFPMGMPSTRQGPVYRGTTWKGKTCMQYKPEGMVDIKDDPTKVAAFLNPVLPEVQEFALRFIREIVTNYDFDAYALDYCRFPDYQSDFSEASKEAFEKYIGGLVETWPGDVFTYNASGERVPGKYYKEWWEFRSMIIHDFVARVRKEIKAI
;
A
#
# COMPACT_ATOMS: atom_id res chain seq x y z
N LYS A 1 -2.94 58.67 -13.22
CA LYS A 1 -2.53 57.27 -13.45
C LYS A 1 -2.45 56.59 -12.09
N PRO A 2 -3.12 55.45 -11.86
CA PRO A 2 -2.98 54.72 -10.60
C PRO A 2 -1.56 54.19 -10.50
N GLN A 3 -0.95 54.28 -9.31
CA GLN A 3 0.33 53.68 -9.02
C GLN A 3 0.18 52.13 -9.04
N PRO A 4 1.20 51.40 -9.56
CA PRO A 4 1.20 49.95 -9.45
C PRO A 4 1.26 49.54 -7.98
N GLY A 5 0.42 48.61 -7.58
CA GLY A 5 0.43 48.02 -6.25
C GLY A 5 1.76 47.30 -5.96
N PRO A 6 2.09 47.05 -4.68
CA PRO A 6 3.32 46.40 -4.31
C PRO A 6 3.43 45.04 -5.02
N ASN A 7 4.62 44.81 -5.57
CA ASN A 7 4.97 43.54 -6.20
C ASN A 7 4.73 42.42 -5.17
N PRO A 8 4.06 41.33 -5.52
CA PRO A 8 3.95 40.22 -4.59
C PRO A 8 5.34 39.74 -4.20
N ASP A 9 5.53 39.48 -2.93
CA ASP A 9 6.78 38.93 -2.40
C ASP A 9 7.24 37.73 -3.22
N PRO A 10 8.56 37.63 -3.52
CA PRO A 10 9.07 36.48 -4.23
C PRO A 10 8.73 35.19 -3.47
N LYS A 11 8.15 34.20 -4.17
CA LYS A 11 7.89 32.89 -3.59
C LYS A 11 9.19 32.36 -2.98
N PRO A 12 9.15 31.82 -1.75
CA PRO A 12 10.34 31.25 -1.14
C PRO A 12 10.92 30.17 -2.04
N GLU A 13 12.20 30.31 -2.39
CA GLU A 13 12.93 29.24 -3.06
C GLU A 13 12.95 28.00 -2.16
N PRO A 14 12.89 26.78 -2.73
CA PRO A 14 13.02 25.56 -1.95
C PRO A 14 14.34 25.61 -1.19
N SER A 15 14.30 25.57 0.13
CA SER A 15 15.51 25.57 0.94
C SER A 15 16.38 24.37 0.55
N GLU A 16 17.54 24.57 -0.03
CA GLU A 16 18.61 23.57 -0.09
C GLU A 16 18.88 23.12 1.35
N GLY A 17 18.39 21.93 1.72
CA GLY A 17 18.55 21.49 3.09
C GLY A 17 17.81 20.19 3.36
N LYS A 18 16.82 20.19 4.19
CA LYS A 18 16.10 18.97 4.59
C LYS A 18 14.84 18.77 3.77
N GLU A 19 14.61 17.53 3.29
CA GLU A 19 13.30 17.16 2.74
C GLU A 19 12.24 17.31 3.84
N LYS A 20 11.20 18.09 3.54
CA LYS A 20 10.00 18.21 4.36
C LYS A 20 8.84 17.63 3.56
N MET A 21 8.34 16.50 4.02
CA MET A 21 7.36 15.69 3.29
C MET A 21 6.01 15.74 3.99
N LEU A 22 4.93 15.88 3.22
CA LEU A 22 3.56 15.76 3.69
C LEU A 22 2.87 14.60 2.97
N TRP A 23 2.17 13.75 3.72
CA TRP A 23 1.44 12.63 3.19
C TRP A 23 -0.03 12.99 2.93
N PHE A 24 -0.48 12.80 1.70
CA PHE A 24 -1.87 12.88 1.29
C PHE A 24 -2.49 11.49 1.42
N ASP A 25 -2.86 11.17 2.66
CA ASP A 25 -3.44 9.89 3.05
C ASP A 25 -4.90 9.81 2.58
N ALA A 26 -5.14 8.96 1.60
CA ALA A 26 -6.46 8.80 0.97
C ALA A 26 -7.49 8.21 1.94
N GLU A 27 -7.09 7.42 2.92
CA GLU A 27 -8.03 6.80 3.87
C GLU A 27 -8.50 7.78 4.95
N ALA A 28 -7.57 8.58 5.48
CA ALA A 28 -7.85 9.46 6.59
C ALA A 28 -8.42 10.82 6.18
N ASN A 29 -8.01 11.37 5.03
CA ASN A 29 -8.25 12.77 4.69
C ASN A 29 -8.79 13.01 3.27
N PHE A 30 -9.23 12.00 2.56
CA PHE A 30 -9.59 12.08 1.15
C PHE A 30 -10.59 13.19 0.82
N GLN A 31 -11.56 13.49 1.70
CA GLN A 31 -12.54 14.56 1.49
C GLN A 31 -11.90 15.94 1.26
N ARG A 32 -10.67 16.17 1.74
CA ARG A 32 -9.97 17.46 1.60
C ARG A 32 -9.36 17.65 0.21
N PHE A 33 -9.04 16.56 -0.48
CA PHE A 33 -8.39 16.55 -1.79
C PHE A 33 -9.07 15.56 -2.77
N SER A 34 -10.36 15.36 -2.59
CA SER A 34 -11.17 14.50 -3.47
C SER A 34 -11.56 15.19 -4.77
N THR A 35 -11.45 16.51 -4.88
CA THR A 35 -11.77 17.33 -6.05
C THR A 35 -10.54 18.09 -6.54
N GLN A 36 -10.54 18.51 -7.81
CA GLN A 36 -9.46 19.34 -8.35
C GLN A 36 -9.24 20.62 -7.54
N ALA A 37 -10.31 21.31 -7.16
CA ALA A 37 -10.21 22.51 -6.32
C ALA A 37 -9.65 22.20 -4.93
N GLY A 38 -10.03 21.08 -4.34
CA GLY A 38 -9.48 20.61 -3.06
C GLY A 38 -8.00 20.26 -3.15
N ILE A 39 -7.56 19.60 -4.22
CA ILE A 39 -6.14 19.30 -4.47
C ILE A 39 -5.35 20.58 -4.56
N ILE A 40 -5.78 21.54 -5.39
CA ILE A 40 -5.12 22.86 -5.54
C ILE A 40 -4.99 23.55 -4.18
N ALA A 41 -6.09 23.68 -3.44
CA ALA A 41 -6.09 24.35 -2.13
C ALA A 41 -5.17 23.68 -1.11
N MET A 42 -5.09 22.34 -1.10
CA MET A 42 -4.20 21.62 -0.21
C MET A 42 -2.74 21.72 -0.62
N LEU A 43 -2.43 21.72 -1.93
CA LEU A 43 -1.07 21.91 -2.43
C LEU A 43 -0.56 23.33 -2.17
N ASP A 44 -1.42 24.37 -2.31
CA ASP A 44 -1.07 25.76 -1.96
C ASP A 44 -0.68 25.84 -0.48
N LYS A 45 -1.50 25.31 0.43
CA LYS A 45 -1.19 25.27 1.87
C LYS A 45 0.09 24.49 2.18
N THR A 46 0.35 23.41 1.45
CA THR A 46 1.54 22.58 1.61
C THR A 46 2.80 23.38 1.25
N GLN A 47 2.76 24.10 0.13
CA GLN A 47 3.85 24.97 -0.30
C GLN A 47 4.05 26.15 0.67
N GLU A 48 2.97 26.84 1.07
CA GLU A 48 3.00 27.94 2.04
C GLU A 48 3.59 27.51 3.39
N ALA A 49 3.33 26.28 3.83
CA ALA A 49 3.90 25.71 5.05
C ALA A 49 5.39 25.30 4.92
N GLY A 50 5.97 25.49 3.73
CA GLY A 50 7.39 25.23 3.46
C GLY A 50 7.74 23.75 3.27
N PHE A 51 6.76 22.91 2.92
CA PHE A 51 7.02 21.55 2.44
C PHE A 51 7.56 21.61 1.00
N ASN A 52 8.45 20.68 0.66
CA ASN A 52 9.06 20.59 -0.67
C ASN A 52 8.81 19.22 -1.34
N LYS A 53 8.11 18.32 -0.65
CA LYS A 53 7.77 16.99 -1.14
C LYS A 53 6.41 16.54 -0.61
N ILE A 54 5.69 15.79 -1.42
CA ILE A 54 4.44 15.14 -1.02
C ILE A 54 4.49 13.64 -1.29
N VAL A 55 3.70 12.88 -0.53
CA VAL A 55 3.36 11.49 -0.85
C VAL A 55 1.88 11.44 -1.18
N VAL A 56 1.52 10.83 -2.29
CA VAL A 56 0.13 10.69 -2.75
C VAL A 56 -0.26 9.23 -2.79
N ASP A 57 -1.24 8.84 -1.98
CA ASP A 57 -1.80 7.50 -2.02
C ASP A 57 -2.75 7.35 -3.21
N VAL A 58 -2.48 6.34 -4.03
CA VAL A 58 -3.30 6.06 -5.23
C VAL A 58 -3.91 4.66 -5.24
N LYS A 59 -3.54 3.82 -4.29
CA LYS A 59 -4.13 2.51 -4.05
C LYS A 59 -4.25 2.30 -2.53
N PRO A 60 -5.39 2.70 -1.92
CA PRO A 60 -5.66 2.50 -0.50
C PRO A 60 -5.89 1.02 -0.15
N VAL A 61 -6.12 0.71 1.12
CA VAL A 61 -6.23 -0.67 1.63
C VAL A 61 -7.43 -1.44 1.08
N GLU A 62 -8.48 -0.75 0.64
CA GLU A 62 -9.62 -1.36 -0.05
C GLU A 62 -9.21 -2.09 -1.33
N GLY A 63 -8.09 -1.68 -1.96
CA GLY A 63 -7.50 -2.36 -3.10
C GLY A 63 -7.97 -1.86 -4.47
N ASP A 64 -9.01 -1.04 -4.55
CA ASP A 64 -9.36 -0.29 -5.76
C ASP A 64 -8.47 0.96 -5.89
N VAL A 65 -8.32 1.48 -7.11
CA VAL A 65 -7.32 2.51 -7.38
C VAL A 65 -7.92 3.88 -7.69
N LEU A 66 -7.15 4.94 -7.45
CA LEU A 66 -7.53 6.33 -7.73
C LEU A 66 -6.96 6.86 -9.05
N TYR A 67 -5.98 6.16 -9.64
CA TYR A 67 -5.42 6.49 -10.95
C TYR A 67 -6.15 5.72 -12.07
N LYS A 68 -5.95 6.12 -13.31
CA LYS A 68 -6.49 5.37 -14.48
C LYS A 68 -5.65 4.13 -14.73
N SER A 69 -6.22 2.97 -14.41
CA SER A 69 -5.61 1.66 -14.65
C SER A 69 -6.32 0.94 -15.80
N GLU A 70 -5.54 0.18 -16.58
CA GLU A 70 -6.07 -0.66 -17.66
C GLU A 70 -6.69 -1.97 -17.15
N PHE A 71 -6.36 -2.39 -15.92
CA PHE A 71 -6.79 -3.71 -15.41
C PHE A 71 -7.26 -3.72 -13.96
N MET A 72 -6.97 -2.69 -13.18
CA MET A 72 -7.49 -2.56 -11.82
C MET A 72 -8.81 -1.79 -11.81
N THR A 73 -9.70 -2.15 -10.91
CA THR A 73 -10.95 -1.44 -10.73
C THR A 73 -10.69 -0.07 -10.13
N GLN A 74 -11.24 0.97 -10.75
CA GLN A 74 -11.22 2.30 -10.19
C GLN A 74 -12.14 2.37 -8.98
N ALA A 75 -11.70 3.02 -7.91
CA ALA A 75 -12.49 3.22 -6.72
C ALA A 75 -13.75 4.04 -7.04
N THR A 76 -14.90 3.58 -6.57
CA THR A 76 -16.18 4.31 -6.68
C THR A 76 -16.42 5.17 -5.45
N THR A 77 -15.89 4.75 -4.32
CA THR A 77 -15.94 5.48 -3.04
C THR A 77 -14.61 5.30 -2.30
N ILE A 78 -14.22 6.30 -1.52
CA ILE A 78 -13.20 6.21 -0.48
C ILE A 78 -13.85 6.70 0.82
N GLY A 79 -14.01 5.82 1.78
CA GLY A 79 -14.83 6.10 2.95
C GLY A 79 -16.26 6.52 2.53
N SER A 80 -16.71 7.71 2.93
CA SER A 80 -18.00 8.29 2.56
C SER A 80 -17.98 9.14 1.28
N VAL A 81 -16.80 9.32 0.66
CA VAL A 81 -16.65 10.20 -0.50
C VAL A 81 -16.86 9.43 -1.79
N ASN A 82 -17.83 9.89 -2.61
CA ASN A 82 -18.01 9.36 -3.96
C ASN A 82 -16.89 9.84 -4.87
N VAL A 83 -16.24 8.90 -5.58
CA VAL A 83 -15.16 9.15 -6.53
C VAL A 83 -15.45 8.65 -7.94
N ALA A 84 -16.66 8.12 -8.18
CA ALA A 84 -17.10 7.73 -9.53
C ALA A 84 -17.25 8.94 -10.46
N ASP A 85 -17.15 8.68 -11.76
CA ASP A 85 -17.44 9.64 -12.84
C ASP A 85 -16.64 10.94 -12.82
N ARG A 86 -15.37 10.89 -12.41
CA ARG A 86 -14.53 12.10 -12.36
C ARG A 86 -14.25 12.71 -13.73
N GLY A 87 -14.20 11.92 -14.79
CA GLY A 87 -13.83 12.39 -16.12
C GLY A 87 -12.38 12.87 -16.27
N TRP A 88 -11.55 12.81 -15.19
CA TRP A 88 -10.16 13.23 -15.13
C TRP A 88 -9.32 12.21 -14.37
N ASP A 89 -8.01 12.21 -14.62
CA ASP A 89 -7.06 11.33 -13.95
C ASP A 89 -6.58 11.97 -12.64
N TYR A 90 -6.85 11.32 -11.52
CA TYR A 90 -6.51 11.80 -10.18
C TYR A 90 -5.00 11.95 -9.98
N LEU A 91 -4.23 10.93 -10.36
CA LEU A 91 -2.78 10.96 -10.19
C LEU A 91 -2.15 11.98 -11.11
N GLN A 92 -2.52 12.00 -12.39
CA GLN A 92 -1.99 12.97 -13.35
C GLN A 92 -2.27 14.40 -12.89
N PHE A 93 -3.47 14.68 -12.40
CA PHE A 93 -3.81 16.01 -11.89
C PHE A 93 -2.97 16.41 -10.67
N PHE A 94 -2.72 15.48 -9.73
CA PHE A 94 -1.84 15.73 -8.61
C PHE A 94 -0.41 16.05 -9.05
N LEU A 95 0.14 15.29 -10.00
CA LEU A 95 1.47 15.48 -10.55
C LEU A 95 1.60 16.87 -11.21
N ASP A 96 0.68 17.19 -12.11
CA ASP A 96 0.67 18.47 -12.82
C ASP A 96 0.63 19.67 -11.86
N GLU A 97 -0.26 19.61 -10.86
CA GLU A 97 -0.43 20.71 -9.90
C GLU A 97 0.70 20.80 -8.87
N ALA A 98 1.28 19.67 -8.46
CA ALA A 98 2.42 19.64 -7.57
C ALA A 98 3.69 20.16 -8.25
N HIS A 99 3.97 19.74 -9.48
CA HIS A 99 5.14 20.18 -10.25
C HIS A 99 5.08 21.68 -10.58
N LYS A 100 3.90 22.24 -10.87
CA LYS A 100 3.72 23.70 -11.01
C LYS A 100 4.16 24.49 -9.76
N ARG A 101 4.15 23.85 -8.59
CA ARG A 101 4.54 24.40 -7.29
C ARG A 101 5.96 24.03 -6.86
N ASN A 102 6.74 23.39 -7.74
CA ASN A 102 8.05 22.81 -7.44
C ASN A 102 8.04 21.83 -6.25
N LEU A 103 6.91 21.13 -6.03
CA LEU A 103 6.81 20.05 -5.07
C LEU A 103 7.21 18.73 -5.75
N LYS A 104 8.13 18.01 -5.13
CA LYS A 104 8.43 16.63 -5.54
C LYS A 104 7.31 15.69 -5.13
N VAL A 105 7.02 14.72 -5.96
CA VAL A 105 5.93 13.75 -5.72
C VAL A 105 6.46 12.34 -5.56
N THR A 106 6.13 11.73 -4.44
CA THR A 106 6.25 10.29 -4.23
C THR A 106 4.87 9.67 -4.42
N VAL A 107 4.71 8.76 -5.36
CA VAL A 107 3.49 7.95 -5.50
C VAL A 107 3.54 6.80 -4.51
N SER A 108 2.47 6.60 -3.77
CA SER A 108 2.32 5.52 -2.79
C SER A 108 1.22 4.55 -3.19
N THR A 109 1.48 3.26 -3.02
CA THR A 109 0.47 2.20 -3.13
C THR A 109 0.62 1.22 -1.98
N THR A 110 -0.50 0.80 -1.39
CA THR A 110 -0.51 -0.37 -0.52
C THR A 110 -0.32 -1.62 -1.36
N VAL A 111 0.79 -2.38 -1.13
CA VAL A 111 1.19 -3.46 -2.04
C VAL A 111 0.28 -4.68 -1.94
N PHE A 112 0.12 -5.24 -0.74
CA PHE A 112 -0.62 -6.48 -0.54
C PHE A 112 -2.06 -6.34 -0.04
N PRO A 113 -2.51 -5.24 0.57
CA PRO A 113 -3.92 -5.02 0.88
C PRO A 113 -4.81 -5.04 -0.36
N MET A 114 -5.94 -5.75 -0.29
CA MET A 114 -6.92 -5.87 -1.37
C MET A 114 -8.36 -5.92 -0.86
N GLY A 115 -8.59 -5.37 0.33
CA GLY A 115 -9.91 -5.25 0.92
C GLY A 115 -9.89 -4.74 2.35
N MET A 116 -11.00 -4.19 2.80
CA MET A 116 -11.24 -3.72 4.16
C MET A 116 -12.21 -4.67 4.87
N PRO A 117 -11.74 -5.48 5.85
CA PRO A 117 -12.58 -6.48 6.51
C PRO A 117 -13.78 -5.92 7.26
N SER A 118 -13.63 -4.74 7.91
CA SER A 118 -14.69 -4.12 8.70
C SER A 118 -15.92 -3.72 7.87
N THR A 119 -15.73 -3.36 6.61
CA THR A 119 -16.81 -2.96 5.68
C THR A 119 -17.10 -4.01 4.61
N ARG A 120 -16.25 -5.05 4.50
CA ARG A 120 -16.26 -6.07 3.44
C ARG A 120 -16.19 -5.47 2.03
N GLN A 121 -15.44 -4.36 1.88
CA GLN A 121 -15.19 -3.70 0.60
C GLN A 121 -13.85 -4.15 0.00
N GLY A 122 -13.77 -4.08 -1.32
CA GLY A 122 -12.55 -4.37 -2.07
C GLY A 122 -12.58 -5.67 -2.87
N PRO A 123 -11.57 -5.89 -3.72
CA PRO A 123 -11.52 -7.01 -4.68
C PRO A 123 -11.60 -8.41 -4.05
N VAL A 124 -11.09 -8.61 -2.83
CA VAL A 124 -11.15 -9.93 -2.17
C VAL A 124 -12.56 -10.37 -1.80
N TYR A 125 -13.54 -9.44 -1.79
CA TYR A 125 -14.95 -9.71 -1.52
C TYR A 125 -15.79 -9.78 -2.81
N ARG A 126 -15.16 -9.57 -3.97
CA ARG A 126 -15.82 -9.60 -5.28
C ARG A 126 -15.29 -10.74 -6.14
N GLY A 127 -16.21 -11.59 -6.58
CA GLY A 127 -15.87 -12.73 -7.45
C GLY A 127 -14.97 -13.76 -6.78
N THR A 128 -14.20 -14.50 -7.58
CA THR A 128 -13.41 -15.66 -7.13
C THR A 128 -11.90 -15.52 -7.36
N THR A 129 -11.45 -14.44 -8.00
CA THR A 129 -10.04 -14.25 -8.38
C THR A 129 -9.08 -14.38 -7.19
N TRP A 130 -9.48 -13.88 -6.04
CA TRP A 130 -8.65 -13.85 -4.83
C TRP A 130 -9.05 -14.92 -3.79
N LYS A 131 -9.94 -15.84 -4.16
CA LYS A 131 -10.33 -16.95 -3.27
C LYS A 131 -9.11 -17.80 -2.92
N GLY A 132 -8.86 -17.99 -1.60
CA GLY A 132 -7.73 -18.76 -1.08
C GLY A 132 -6.36 -18.09 -1.23
N LYS A 133 -6.31 -16.79 -1.57
CA LYS A 133 -5.05 -16.04 -1.75
C LYS A 133 -4.84 -14.96 -0.68
N THR A 134 -5.78 -14.79 0.21
CA THR A 134 -5.66 -13.93 1.40
C THR A 134 -4.83 -14.62 2.48
N CYS A 135 -4.19 -13.84 3.34
CA CYS A 135 -3.42 -14.36 4.46
C CYS A 135 -4.30 -15.13 5.45
N MET A 136 -3.83 -16.31 5.85
CA MET A 136 -4.43 -17.12 6.91
C MET A 136 -3.77 -16.79 8.25
N GLN A 137 -4.56 -16.37 9.22
CA GLN A 137 -4.09 -16.03 10.57
C GLN A 137 -4.14 -17.27 11.46
N TYR A 138 -3.09 -17.48 12.26
CA TYR A 138 -3.09 -18.41 13.38
C TYR A 138 -3.30 -17.65 14.68
N LYS A 139 -4.44 -17.87 15.30
CA LYS A 139 -4.91 -17.23 16.54
C LYS A 139 -5.09 -18.27 17.64
N PRO A 140 -5.22 -17.86 18.93
CA PRO A 140 -5.52 -18.79 20.02
C PRO A 140 -6.77 -19.64 19.78
N GLU A 141 -7.78 -19.05 19.13
CA GLU A 141 -9.04 -19.71 18.79
C GLU A 141 -8.99 -20.57 17.51
N GLY A 142 -7.88 -20.55 16.77
CA GLY A 142 -7.68 -21.34 15.55
C GLY A 142 -7.31 -20.52 14.32
N MET A 143 -7.48 -21.13 13.16
CA MET A 143 -7.14 -20.53 11.86
C MET A 143 -8.28 -19.66 11.34
N VAL A 144 -7.98 -18.40 10.99
CA VAL A 144 -8.95 -17.41 10.49
C VAL A 144 -8.40 -16.72 9.25
N ASP A 145 -9.17 -16.71 8.15
CA ASP A 145 -8.81 -15.91 6.99
C ASP A 145 -8.88 -14.41 7.36
N ILE A 146 -7.83 -13.66 7.07
CA ILE A 146 -7.74 -12.24 7.45
C ILE A 146 -8.89 -11.40 6.90
N LYS A 147 -9.46 -11.75 5.74
CA LYS A 147 -10.62 -11.06 5.16
C LYS A 147 -11.90 -11.24 5.99
N ASP A 148 -11.95 -12.24 6.85
CA ASP A 148 -13.11 -12.54 7.71
C ASP A 148 -12.90 -12.04 9.15
N ASP A 149 -11.80 -11.35 9.43
CA ASP A 149 -11.51 -10.72 10.72
C ASP A 149 -11.76 -9.20 10.68
N PRO A 150 -12.93 -8.73 11.15
CA PRO A 150 -13.31 -7.31 11.07
C PRO A 150 -12.43 -6.39 11.93
N THR A 151 -11.58 -6.94 12.80
CA THR A 151 -10.64 -6.16 13.62
C THR A 151 -9.38 -5.74 12.86
N LYS A 152 -9.15 -6.32 11.68
CA LYS A 152 -7.98 -5.99 10.85
C LYS A 152 -8.24 -4.78 9.97
N VAL A 153 -7.21 -3.95 9.83
CA VAL A 153 -7.26 -2.75 8.98
C VAL A 153 -7.43 -3.13 7.50
N ALA A 154 -6.78 -4.22 7.07
CA ALA A 154 -6.82 -4.65 5.69
C ALA A 154 -6.80 -6.17 5.53
N ALA A 155 -7.45 -6.65 4.48
CA ALA A 155 -7.32 -8.01 3.99
C ALA A 155 -6.11 -8.10 3.06
N PHE A 156 -5.02 -8.62 3.59
CA PHE A 156 -3.77 -8.81 2.84
C PHE A 156 -3.85 -10.05 1.96
N LEU A 157 -3.39 -9.94 0.73
CA LEU A 157 -3.00 -11.09 -0.07
C LEU A 157 -1.71 -11.69 0.48
N ASN A 158 -1.55 -13.00 0.31
CA ASN A 158 -0.38 -13.73 0.79
C ASN A 158 0.87 -13.41 -0.06
N PRO A 159 1.90 -12.74 0.50
CA PRO A 159 3.13 -12.41 -0.24
C PRO A 159 3.95 -13.61 -0.72
N VAL A 160 3.71 -14.80 -0.19
CA VAL A 160 4.42 -16.02 -0.60
C VAL A 160 3.98 -16.49 -1.99
N LEU A 161 2.75 -16.17 -2.40
CA LEU A 161 2.18 -16.64 -3.66
C LEU A 161 2.78 -15.89 -4.86
N PRO A 162 3.38 -16.61 -5.84
CA PRO A 162 3.97 -15.98 -7.03
C PRO A 162 2.98 -15.11 -7.81
N GLU A 163 1.73 -15.55 -7.96
CA GLU A 163 0.69 -14.80 -8.67
C GLU A 163 0.30 -13.49 -7.94
N VAL A 164 0.41 -13.44 -6.62
CA VAL A 164 0.21 -12.21 -5.84
C VAL A 164 1.35 -11.23 -6.10
N GLN A 165 2.59 -11.72 -6.11
CA GLN A 165 3.75 -10.89 -6.42
C GLN A 165 3.70 -10.37 -7.86
N GLU A 166 3.34 -11.22 -8.84
CA GLU A 166 3.18 -10.80 -10.24
C GLU A 166 2.10 -9.74 -10.42
N PHE A 167 0.97 -9.91 -9.74
CA PHE A 167 -0.08 -8.89 -9.74
C PHE A 167 0.42 -7.56 -9.19
N ALA A 168 1.16 -7.59 -8.08
CA ALA A 168 1.74 -6.38 -7.49
C ALA A 168 2.76 -5.71 -8.45
N LEU A 169 3.65 -6.48 -9.06
CA LEU A 169 4.58 -5.98 -10.07
C LEU A 169 3.86 -5.37 -11.27
N ARG A 170 2.73 -5.94 -11.69
CA ARG A 170 1.96 -5.44 -12.84
C ARG A 170 1.43 -4.04 -12.60
N PHE A 171 0.79 -3.75 -11.46
CA PHE A 171 0.27 -2.40 -11.21
C PHE A 171 1.40 -1.40 -10.90
N ILE A 172 2.49 -1.83 -10.24
CA ILE A 172 3.67 -0.98 -10.04
C ILE A 172 4.27 -0.58 -11.40
N ARG A 173 4.44 -1.54 -12.30
CA ARG A 173 4.96 -1.32 -13.65
C ARG A 173 4.06 -0.38 -14.45
N GLU A 174 2.73 -0.56 -14.38
CA GLU A 174 1.75 0.32 -15.02
C GLU A 174 1.92 1.78 -14.58
N ILE A 175 2.03 2.01 -13.27
CA ILE A 175 2.20 3.36 -12.71
C ILE A 175 3.53 3.97 -13.18
N VAL A 176 4.63 3.23 -13.05
CA VAL A 176 5.97 3.72 -13.42
C VAL A 176 6.08 4.02 -14.91
N THR A 177 5.36 3.29 -15.76
CA THR A 177 5.38 3.49 -17.21
C THR A 177 4.53 4.70 -17.64
N ASN A 178 3.40 4.93 -16.96
CA ASN A 178 2.38 5.87 -17.43
C ASN A 178 2.46 7.27 -16.79
N TYR A 179 3.20 7.42 -15.67
CA TYR A 179 3.22 8.68 -14.91
C TYR A 179 4.64 9.14 -14.62
N ASP A 180 4.88 10.46 -14.73
CA ASP A 180 6.16 11.10 -14.41
C ASP A 180 6.15 11.62 -12.97
N PHE A 181 6.84 10.94 -12.06
CA PHE A 181 6.93 11.26 -10.64
C PHE A 181 8.36 11.07 -10.12
N ASP A 182 8.68 11.68 -8.96
CA ASP A 182 10.05 11.70 -8.44
C ASP A 182 10.46 10.44 -7.66
N ALA A 183 9.50 9.77 -7.01
CA ALA A 183 9.78 8.57 -6.22
C ALA A 183 8.53 7.67 -6.07
N TYR A 184 8.77 6.39 -5.77
CA TYR A 184 7.72 5.41 -5.51
C TYR A 184 7.83 4.85 -4.09
N ALA A 185 6.73 4.82 -3.34
CA ALA A 185 6.63 4.22 -2.01
C ALA A 185 5.83 2.91 -2.07
N LEU A 186 6.45 1.85 -1.57
CA LEU A 186 5.81 0.55 -1.37
C LEU A 186 5.23 0.51 0.05
N ASP A 187 3.99 0.96 0.21
CA ASP A 187 3.33 0.90 1.51
C ASP A 187 2.72 -0.49 1.75
N TYR A 188 2.61 -0.90 3.01
CA TYR A 188 2.15 -2.24 3.38
C TYR A 188 2.83 -3.38 2.60
N CYS A 189 4.09 -3.18 2.19
CA CYS A 189 4.94 -4.19 1.55
C CYS A 189 5.51 -5.12 2.62
N ARG A 190 4.65 -5.89 3.27
CA ARG A 190 4.94 -6.74 4.42
C ARG A 190 3.84 -7.77 4.64
N PHE A 191 4.13 -8.76 5.48
CA PHE A 191 3.06 -9.55 6.09
C PHE A 191 2.23 -8.69 7.07
N PRO A 192 0.93 -8.97 7.26
CA PRO A 192 0.07 -8.12 8.09
C PRO A 192 0.59 -7.97 9.52
N ASP A 193 0.91 -9.09 10.15
CA ASP A 193 1.42 -9.16 11.53
C ASP A 193 2.09 -10.52 11.81
N TYR A 194 2.32 -10.83 13.08
CA TYR A 194 2.93 -12.09 13.48
C TYR A 194 2.01 -13.31 13.34
N GLN A 195 0.71 -13.10 13.26
CA GLN A 195 -0.30 -14.15 13.13
C GLN A 195 -0.44 -14.66 11.69
N SER A 196 0.23 -14.07 10.72
CA SER A 196 0.11 -14.38 9.29
C SER A 196 1.47 -14.52 8.58
N ASP A 197 1.58 -15.31 7.53
CA ASP A 197 0.57 -16.16 6.92
C ASP A 197 0.84 -17.63 7.26
N PHE A 198 -0.19 -18.35 7.71
CA PHE A 198 -0.09 -19.75 8.04
C PHE A 198 -0.94 -20.64 7.13
N SER A 199 -1.13 -20.24 5.87
CA SER A 199 -1.77 -21.09 4.84
C SER A 199 -0.89 -22.29 4.49
N GLU A 200 -1.49 -23.28 3.84
CA GLU A 200 -0.74 -24.45 3.34
C GLU A 200 0.34 -24.06 2.34
N ALA A 201 0.07 -23.07 1.47
CA ALA A 201 1.09 -22.54 0.54
C ALA A 201 2.32 -21.97 1.25
N SER A 202 2.13 -21.28 2.37
CA SER A 202 3.24 -20.78 3.18
C SER A 202 3.98 -21.88 3.91
N LYS A 203 3.29 -22.93 4.35
CA LYS A 203 3.92 -24.12 4.91
C LYS A 203 4.86 -24.77 3.88
N GLU A 204 4.33 -25.10 2.70
CA GLU A 204 5.11 -25.74 1.62
C GLU A 204 6.34 -24.91 1.22
N ALA A 205 6.19 -23.59 1.10
CA ALA A 205 7.30 -22.70 0.79
C ALA A 205 8.33 -22.64 1.93
N PHE A 206 7.88 -22.67 3.17
CA PHE A 206 8.76 -22.70 4.34
C PHE A 206 9.50 -24.03 4.47
N GLU A 207 8.85 -25.16 4.26
CA GLU A 207 9.48 -26.50 4.23
C GLU A 207 10.58 -26.56 3.18
N LYS A 208 10.35 -25.97 2.01
CA LYS A 208 11.37 -25.85 0.97
C LYS A 208 12.55 -24.97 1.42
N TYR A 209 12.27 -23.88 2.14
CA TYR A 209 13.30 -22.98 2.66
C TYR A 209 14.21 -23.65 3.68
N ILE A 210 13.63 -24.40 4.63
CA ILE A 210 14.40 -25.13 5.66
C ILE A 210 15.00 -26.45 5.18
N GLY A 211 14.61 -26.92 3.99
CA GLY A 211 15.06 -28.22 3.43
C GLY A 211 14.52 -29.44 4.18
N GLY A 212 13.33 -29.35 4.80
CA GLY A 212 12.74 -30.41 5.60
C GLY A 212 11.25 -30.22 5.81
N LEU A 213 10.58 -31.21 6.40
CA LEU A 213 9.16 -31.15 6.71
C LEU A 213 8.91 -30.56 8.09
N VAL A 214 7.81 -29.83 8.25
CA VAL A 214 7.30 -29.33 9.52
C VAL A 214 6.27 -30.37 10.06
N GLU A 215 6.61 -31.01 11.17
CA GLU A 215 5.79 -32.09 11.74
C GLU A 215 4.46 -31.58 12.30
N THR A 216 4.49 -30.45 12.97
CA THR A 216 3.32 -29.82 13.59
C THR A 216 3.15 -28.40 13.09
N TRP A 217 2.23 -28.18 12.14
CA TRP A 217 1.94 -26.85 11.60
C TRP A 217 0.67 -26.25 12.21
N PRO A 218 0.72 -24.98 12.66
CA PRO A 218 1.89 -24.07 12.78
C PRO A 218 2.64 -24.22 14.12
N GLY A 219 2.35 -25.22 14.94
CA GLY A 219 2.87 -25.40 16.30
C GLY A 219 4.40 -25.42 16.41
N ASP A 220 5.11 -25.95 15.40
CA ASP A 220 6.57 -25.94 15.35
C ASP A 220 7.16 -24.54 15.12
N VAL A 221 6.33 -23.57 14.68
CA VAL A 221 6.71 -22.15 14.62
C VAL A 221 6.45 -21.49 15.96
N PHE A 222 5.23 -21.53 16.46
CA PHE A 222 4.86 -21.13 17.82
C PHE A 222 3.48 -21.72 18.20
N THR A 223 3.23 -21.73 19.48
CA THR A 223 1.91 -22.06 20.06
C THR A 223 1.43 -20.90 20.94
N TYR A 224 0.21 -21.03 21.47
CA TYR A 224 -0.29 -20.14 22.49
C TYR A 224 -0.40 -20.89 23.82
N ASN A 225 0.02 -20.26 24.93
CA ASN A 225 -0.23 -20.78 26.27
C ASN A 225 -1.67 -20.47 26.73
N ALA A 226 -2.02 -20.92 27.93
CA ALA A 226 -3.35 -20.70 28.50
C ALA A 226 -3.73 -19.20 28.69
N SER A 227 -2.75 -18.32 28.74
CA SER A 227 -2.94 -16.87 28.83
C SER A 227 -3.01 -16.19 27.43
N GLY A 228 -2.94 -16.95 26.34
CA GLY A 228 -2.93 -16.43 24.97
C GLY A 228 -1.60 -15.82 24.52
N GLU A 229 -0.51 -16.03 25.29
CA GLU A 229 0.82 -15.56 24.93
C GLU A 229 1.52 -16.56 23.99
N ARG A 230 2.34 -16.04 23.07
CA ARG A 230 3.10 -16.88 22.15
C ARG A 230 4.23 -17.62 22.86
N VAL A 231 4.32 -18.91 22.58
CA VAL A 231 5.41 -19.77 23.01
C VAL A 231 6.18 -20.20 21.75
N PRO A 232 7.44 -19.78 21.57
CA PRO A 232 8.25 -20.14 20.42
C PRO A 232 8.40 -21.65 20.25
N GLY A 233 8.23 -22.13 19.01
CA GLY A 233 8.51 -23.49 18.58
C GLY A 233 9.94 -23.64 18.06
N LYS A 234 10.27 -24.85 17.57
CA LYS A 234 11.63 -25.20 17.10
C LYS A 234 12.08 -24.37 15.87
N TYR A 235 11.14 -23.90 15.05
CA TYR A 235 11.42 -23.11 13.84
C TYR A 235 11.03 -21.64 13.96
N TYR A 236 10.88 -21.13 15.18
CA TYR A 236 10.44 -19.74 15.39
C TYR A 236 11.35 -18.71 14.70
N LYS A 237 12.66 -18.88 14.82
CA LYS A 237 13.64 -17.95 14.23
C LYS A 237 13.64 -18.06 12.70
N GLU A 238 13.73 -19.28 12.16
CA GLU A 238 13.77 -19.56 10.73
C GLU A 238 12.51 -19.05 10.02
N TRP A 239 11.36 -19.10 10.70
CA TRP A 239 10.10 -18.54 10.18
C TRP A 239 10.19 -17.02 9.96
N TRP A 240 10.76 -16.27 10.89
CA TRP A 240 10.94 -14.83 10.72
C TRP A 240 11.96 -14.49 9.62
N GLU A 241 13.03 -15.24 9.53
CA GLU A 241 14.04 -15.11 8.47
C GLU A 241 13.42 -15.38 7.09
N PHE A 242 12.63 -16.46 6.96
CA PHE A 242 11.89 -16.79 5.74
C PHE A 242 10.95 -15.67 5.30
N ARG A 243 10.11 -15.17 6.19
CA ARG A 243 9.20 -14.06 5.89
C ARG A 243 9.95 -12.80 5.44
N SER A 244 11.05 -12.48 6.11
CA SER A 244 11.89 -11.34 5.76
C SER A 244 12.51 -11.52 4.39
N MET A 245 12.97 -12.72 4.05
CA MET A 245 13.50 -13.05 2.73
C MET A 245 12.45 -12.88 1.63
N ILE A 246 11.22 -13.37 1.83
CA ILE A 246 10.13 -13.20 0.85
C ILE A 246 9.92 -11.73 0.49
N ILE A 247 9.85 -10.85 1.49
CA ILE A 247 9.65 -9.41 1.25
C ILE A 247 10.90 -8.77 0.64
N HIS A 248 12.10 -9.11 1.15
CA HIS A 248 13.36 -8.62 0.58
C HIS A 248 13.49 -8.95 -0.90
N ASP A 249 13.24 -10.19 -1.28
CA ASP A 249 13.38 -10.65 -2.67
C ASP A 249 12.33 -9.99 -3.58
N PHE A 250 11.10 -9.81 -3.08
CA PHE A 250 10.07 -9.07 -3.81
C PHE A 250 10.51 -7.60 -4.05
N VAL A 251 10.99 -6.91 -3.03
CA VAL A 251 11.46 -5.50 -3.15
C VAL A 251 12.65 -5.41 -4.10
N ALA A 252 13.59 -6.37 -4.05
CA ALA A 252 14.71 -6.44 -4.98
C ALA A 252 14.23 -6.62 -6.43
N ARG A 253 13.21 -7.45 -6.65
CA ARG A 253 12.54 -7.61 -7.95
C ARG A 253 11.91 -6.32 -8.44
N VAL A 254 11.11 -5.65 -7.60
CA VAL A 254 10.49 -4.36 -7.91
C VAL A 254 11.55 -3.35 -8.34
N ARG A 255 12.63 -3.21 -7.56
CA ARG A 255 13.72 -2.30 -7.88
C ARG A 255 14.38 -2.60 -9.23
N LYS A 256 14.61 -3.88 -9.52
CA LYS A 256 15.20 -4.30 -10.80
C LYS A 256 14.31 -3.92 -11.98
N GLU A 257 13.00 -4.15 -11.86
CA GLU A 257 12.04 -3.86 -12.93
C GLU A 257 11.84 -2.36 -13.16
N ILE A 258 11.68 -1.57 -12.08
CA ILE A 258 11.56 -0.10 -12.19
C ILE A 258 12.79 0.53 -12.84
N LYS A 259 14.00 0.02 -12.57
CA LYS A 259 15.23 0.54 -13.18
C LYS A 259 15.41 0.16 -14.65
N ALA A 260 14.63 -0.77 -15.17
CA ALA A 260 14.68 -1.22 -16.56
C ALA A 260 13.70 -0.45 -17.46
N ILE A 261 12.78 0.32 -16.87
CA ILE A 261 11.86 1.23 -17.53
C ILE A 261 12.50 2.62 -17.65
#